data_8aa7fc7e0fa2550a331e096c145e4751
#
_entry.id   8aa7fc7e0fa2550a331e096c145e4751
#
_cell.length_a   1.000
_cell.length_b   1.000
_cell.length_c   1.000
_cell.angle_alpha   90.00
_cell.angle_beta   90.00
_cell.angle_gamma   90.00
#
_symmetry.space_group_name_H-M   'P 1'
#
loop_
_entity.id
_entity.type
_entity.pdbx_description
1 polymer ?
#
loop_
_entity_poly.entity_id
_entity_poly.type
_entity_poly.pdbx_seq_one_letter_code
_entity_poly.pdbx_strand_id
1 'polypeptide(L)'
;MAKWVCSVCGYVHEGDTAPEVCPVCKAPASKFTKQDENMTWAAEHVVGVAQGVSEDILADLRANFQGECSEVGMYLAMARVAHREGYPEIGLYWEKAAYEEAEHAAKFAELLGEVVTDSTKKNLEMRVEAENGATAGKFDLAKRAKAANLDAIHDTVHEMARDEARHGKGFESLYNRYFKK
;
A
#
# COMPACT_ATOMS: atom_id res chain seq x y z
N MET A 1 -26.95 -23.56 -20.75
CA MET A 1 -26.90 -24.18 -19.39
C MET A 1 -26.09 -23.25 -18.50
N ALA A 2 -26.58 -22.96 -17.32
CA ALA A 2 -25.86 -22.10 -16.39
C ALA A 2 -24.65 -22.83 -15.79
N LYS A 3 -23.60 -22.10 -15.49
CA LYS A 3 -22.43 -22.59 -14.72
C LYS A 3 -22.57 -22.18 -13.26
N TRP A 4 -22.31 -23.13 -12.38
CA TRP A 4 -22.37 -22.96 -10.93
C TRP A 4 -21.01 -23.28 -10.34
N VAL A 5 -20.41 -22.32 -9.66
CA VAL A 5 -19.06 -22.45 -9.07
C VAL A 5 -19.17 -22.68 -7.58
N CYS A 6 -18.52 -23.73 -7.09
CA CYS A 6 -18.41 -24.00 -5.67
C CYS A 6 -17.41 -23.02 -5.01
N SER A 7 -17.88 -22.19 -4.09
CA SER A 7 -17.04 -21.21 -3.38
C SER A 7 -16.01 -21.82 -2.43
N VAL A 8 -16.08 -23.14 -2.18
CA VAL A 8 -15.14 -23.82 -1.29
C VAL A 8 -13.94 -24.40 -2.05
N CYS A 9 -14.17 -24.99 -3.24
CA CYS A 9 -13.11 -25.71 -3.98
C CYS A 9 -12.97 -25.31 -5.44
N GLY A 10 -13.77 -24.36 -5.93
CA GLY A 10 -13.71 -23.90 -7.33
C GLY A 10 -14.32 -24.88 -8.36
N TYR A 11 -14.91 -26.00 -7.94
CA TYR A 11 -15.55 -26.93 -8.88
C TYR A 11 -16.67 -26.24 -9.64
N VAL A 12 -16.70 -26.42 -10.96
CA VAL A 12 -17.74 -25.89 -11.86
C VAL A 12 -18.71 -26.95 -12.24
N HIS A 13 -20.00 -26.74 -11.97
CA HIS A 13 -21.11 -27.58 -12.41
C HIS A 13 -21.88 -26.88 -13.54
N GLU A 14 -22.14 -27.60 -14.62
CA GLU A 14 -22.98 -27.12 -15.72
C GLU A 14 -24.38 -27.71 -15.58
N GLY A 15 -25.38 -26.87 -15.38
CA GLY A 15 -26.78 -27.29 -15.19
C GLY A 15 -27.71 -26.11 -14.99
N ASP A 16 -29.00 -26.35 -14.96
CA ASP A 16 -29.99 -25.29 -14.74
C ASP A 16 -30.07 -24.85 -13.27
N THR A 17 -29.65 -25.73 -12.35
CA THR A 17 -29.59 -25.48 -10.91
C THR A 17 -28.25 -25.95 -10.35
N ALA A 18 -27.87 -25.39 -9.18
CA ALA A 18 -26.73 -25.91 -8.43
C ALA A 18 -26.93 -27.35 -8.00
N PRO A 19 -25.89 -28.22 -7.98
CA PRO A 19 -26.01 -29.56 -7.45
C PRO A 19 -26.27 -29.51 -5.93
N GLU A 20 -27.02 -30.50 -5.42
CA GLU A 20 -27.30 -30.55 -3.96
C GLU A 20 -26.04 -30.65 -3.11
N VAL A 21 -25.02 -31.32 -3.62
CA VAL A 21 -23.73 -31.53 -2.94
C VAL A 21 -22.60 -31.44 -3.95
N CYS A 22 -21.55 -30.74 -3.63
CA CYS A 22 -20.36 -30.70 -4.46
C CYS A 22 -19.69 -32.07 -4.57
N PRO A 23 -19.47 -32.61 -5.78
CA PRO A 23 -18.89 -33.95 -5.97
C PRO A 23 -17.42 -33.99 -5.46
N VAL A 24 -16.72 -32.84 -5.42
CA VAL A 24 -15.32 -32.76 -5.03
C VAL A 24 -15.15 -32.60 -3.52
N CYS A 25 -15.72 -31.54 -2.95
CA CYS A 25 -15.47 -31.16 -1.53
C CYS A 25 -16.65 -31.46 -0.60
N LYS A 26 -17.75 -32.00 -1.11
CA LYS A 26 -18.98 -32.32 -0.35
C LYS A 26 -19.69 -31.11 0.26
N ALA A 27 -19.37 -29.89 -0.16
CA ALA A 27 -20.06 -28.69 0.26
C ALA A 27 -21.53 -28.70 -0.24
N PRO A 28 -22.49 -28.17 0.55
CA PRO A 28 -23.91 -28.14 0.17
C PRO A 28 -24.18 -27.15 -0.97
N ALA A 29 -25.35 -27.26 -1.62
CA ALA A 29 -25.79 -26.39 -2.71
C ALA A 29 -25.67 -24.87 -2.39
N SER A 30 -25.85 -24.50 -1.12
CA SER A 30 -25.73 -23.09 -0.65
C SER A 30 -24.31 -22.49 -0.81
N LYS A 31 -23.33 -23.30 -1.14
CA LYS A 31 -21.95 -22.88 -1.43
C LYS A 31 -21.69 -22.73 -2.94
N PHE A 32 -22.71 -22.89 -3.78
CA PHE A 32 -22.58 -22.63 -5.20
C PHE A 32 -23.14 -21.25 -5.55
N THR A 33 -22.38 -20.51 -6.34
CA THR A 33 -22.81 -19.26 -6.96
C THR A 33 -22.97 -19.47 -8.45
N LYS A 34 -24.05 -18.91 -9.02
CA LYS A 34 -24.24 -18.91 -10.47
C LYS A 34 -23.16 -18.03 -11.09
N GLN A 35 -22.37 -18.59 -12.00
CA GLN A 35 -21.41 -17.83 -12.77
C GLN A 35 -22.19 -16.94 -13.75
N ASP A 36 -22.07 -15.62 -13.62
CA ASP A 36 -22.56 -14.69 -14.62
C ASP A 36 -21.75 -14.88 -15.92
N GLU A 37 -22.32 -14.54 -17.07
CA GLU A 37 -21.63 -14.58 -18.37
C GLU A 37 -20.44 -13.60 -18.39
N ASN A 38 -20.43 -12.63 -17.51
CA ASN A 38 -19.26 -11.83 -17.16
C ASN A 38 -18.36 -12.63 -16.20
N MET A 39 -17.13 -12.86 -16.60
CA MET A 39 -16.15 -13.57 -15.79
C MET A 39 -15.98 -12.87 -14.42
N THR A 40 -16.52 -13.49 -13.36
CA THR A 40 -16.35 -12.99 -11.98
C THR A 40 -15.26 -13.80 -11.30
N TRP A 41 -14.34 -13.11 -10.66
CA TRP A 41 -13.28 -13.73 -9.89
C TRP A 41 -13.82 -14.18 -8.52
N ALA A 42 -13.28 -15.30 -7.98
CA ALA A 42 -13.73 -15.86 -6.70
C ALA A 42 -13.53 -14.92 -5.49
N ALA A 43 -12.59 -13.98 -5.61
CA ALA A 43 -12.39 -12.89 -4.68
C ALA A 43 -11.93 -11.67 -5.48
N GLU A 44 -12.55 -10.53 -5.23
CA GLU A 44 -12.07 -9.27 -5.79
C GLU A 44 -11.02 -8.66 -4.86
N HIS A 45 -9.86 -8.35 -5.44
CA HIS A 45 -8.79 -7.61 -4.80
C HIS A 45 -8.83 -6.18 -5.33
N VAL A 46 -9.68 -5.36 -4.73
CA VAL A 46 -9.85 -3.95 -5.10
C VAL A 46 -9.32 -3.06 -3.99
N VAL A 47 -8.87 -1.86 -4.35
CA VAL A 47 -8.47 -0.87 -3.36
C VAL A 47 -9.66 -0.53 -2.47
N GLY A 48 -9.47 -0.62 -1.15
CA GLY A 48 -10.51 -0.36 -0.16
C GLY A 48 -11.44 -1.55 0.12
N VAL A 49 -11.05 -2.77 -0.21
CA VAL A 49 -11.86 -3.97 0.06
C VAL A 49 -12.21 -4.15 1.54
N ALA A 50 -11.41 -3.59 2.45
CA ALA A 50 -11.67 -3.59 3.89
C ALA A 50 -12.67 -2.52 4.34
N GLN A 51 -13.16 -1.65 3.44
CA GLN A 51 -14.19 -0.66 3.82
C GLN A 51 -15.48 -1.36 4.22
N GLY A 52 -15.97 -1.02 5.42
CA GLY A 52 -17.21 -1.62 5.97
C GLY A 52 -17.02 -2.89 6.79
N VAL A 53 -15.79 -3.38 7.00
CA VAL A 53 -15.53 -4.41 8.00
C VAL A 53 -15.58 -3.82 9.41
N SER A 54 -15.56 -4.66 10.45
CA SER A 54 -15.62 -4.21 11.85
C SER A 54 -14.43 -3.34 12.23
N GLU A 55 -14.64 -2.38 13.14
CA GLU A 55 -13.63 -1.39 13.52
C GLU A 55 -12.39 -2.02 14.19
N ASP A 56 -12.52 -3.15 14.86
CA ASP A 56 -11.39 -3.89 15.42
C ASP A 56 -10.45 -4.41 14.31
N ILE A 57 -10.99 -4.96 13.22
CA ILE A 57 -10.20 -5.37 12.06
C ILE A 57 -9.55 -4.15 11.38
N LEU A 58 -10.29 -3.05 11.20
CA LEU A 58 -9.73 -1.82 10.62
C LEU A 58 -8.59 -1.25 11.47
N ALA A 59 -8.75 -1.26 12.80
CA ALA A 59 -7.70 -0.80 13.72
C ALA A 59 -6.43 -1.65 13.60
N ASP A 60 -6.56 -2.97 13.51
CA ASP A 60 -5.43 -3.87 13.32
C ASP A 60 -4.75 -3.67 11.96
N LEU A 61 -5.52 -3.51 10.87
CA LEU A 61 -4.97 -3.22 9.54
C LEU A 61 -4.20 -1.89 9.50
N ARG A 62 -4.74 -0.83 10.15
CA ARG A 62 -4.04 0.47 10.26
C ARG A 62 -2.78 0.37 11.10
N ALA A 63 -2.81 -0.37 12.19
CA ALA A 63 -1.64 -0.58 13.05
C ALA A 63 -0.53 -1.34 12.32
N ASN A 64 -0.89 -2.40 11.57
CA ASN A 64 0.07 -3.12 10.72
C ASN A 64 0.62 -2.21 9.62
N PHE A 65 -0.22 -1.49 8.88
CA PHE A 65 0.24 -0.52 7.88
C PHE A 65 1.27 0.46 8.44
N GLN A 66 1.00 1.04 9.63
CA GLN A 66 1.93 1.96 10.28
C GLN A 66 3.22 1.27 10.74
N GLY A 67 3.12 0.04 11.22
CA GLY A 67 4.27 -0.79 11.59
C GLY A 67 5.21 -1.02 10.42
N GLU A 68 4.68 -1.57 9.32
CA GLU A 68 5.45 -1.85 8.11
C GLU A 68 6.12 -0.59 7.52
N CYS A 69 5.39 0.53 7.45
CA CYS A 69 5.97 1.80 7.01
C CYS A 69 7.15 2.25 7.89
N SER A 70 7.07 2.01 9.20
CA SER A 70 8.13 2.36 10.15
C SER A 70 9.33 1.44 10.00
N GLU A 71 9.12 0.14 9.77
CA GLU A 71 10.16 -0.87 9.62
C GLU A 71 11.00 -0.64 8.36
N VAL A 72 10.42 -0.18 7.26
CA VAL A 72 11.18 0.25 6.08
C VAL A 72 12.29 1.24 6.45
N GLY A 73 11.95 2.30 7.18
CA GLY A 73 12.92 3.32 7.60
C GLY A 73 13.94 2.79 8.61
N MET A 74 13.48 1.99 9.57
CA MET A 74 14.34 1.39 10.59
C MET A 74 15.38 0.44 9.97
N TYR A 75 14.96 -0.47 9.10
CA TYR A 75 15.85 -1.45 8.49
C TYR A 75 16.88 -0.81 7.56
N LEU A 76 16.48 0.20 6.78
CA LEU A 76 17.45 0.99 6.00
C LEU A 76 18.46 1.72 6.87
N ALA A 77 18.04 2.25 8.03
CA ALA A 77 18.96 2.88 8.98
C ALA A 77 19.92 1.86 9.62
N MET A 78 19.41 0.68 10.01
CA MET A 78 20.22 -0.43 10.53
C MET A 78 21.22 -0.95 9.50
N ALA A 79 20.81 -1.04 8.22
CA ALA A 79 21.72 -1.39 7.12
C ALA A 79 22.92 -0.43 7.04
N ARG A 80 22.66 0.89 7.11
CA ARG A 80 23.71 1.91 7.11
C ARG A 80 24.66 1.76 8.29
N VAL A 81 24.16 1.39 9.47
CA VAL A 81 25.02 1.11 10.65
C VAL A 81 25.88 -0.12 10.39
N ALA A 82 25.29 -1.22 9.93
CA ALA A 82 26.02 -2.45 9.64
C ALA A 82 27.14 -2.24 8.60
N HIS A 83 26.87 -1.49 7.53
CA HIS A 83 27.89 -1.15 6.53
C HIS A 83 29.04 -0.32 7.11
N ARG A 84 28.74 0.69 7.97
CA ARG A 84 29.78 1.49 8.64
C ARG A 84 30.63 0.67 9.61
N GLU A 85 30.05 -0.36 10.23
CA GLU A 85 30.75 -1.26 11.16
C GLU A 85 31.52 -2.38 10.44
N GLY A 86 31.39 -2.50 9.12
CA GLY A 86 32.09 -3.50 8.33
C GLY A 86 31.39 -4.87 8.25
N TYR A 87 30.05 -4.88 8.45
CA TYR A 87 29.20 -6.07 8.32
C TYR A 87 28.31 -6.00 7.06
N PRO A 88 28.88 -6.05 5.85
CA PRO A 88 28.10 -5.85 4.62
C PRO A 88 27.01 -6.89 4.40
N GLU A 89 27.23 -8.15 4.81
CA GLU A 89 26.23 -9.21 4.69
C GLU A 89 24.98 -8.90 5.53
N ILE A 90 25.16 -8.40 6.76
CA ILE A 90 24.06 -7.97 7.63
C ILE A 90 23.36 -6.76 7.01
N GLY A 91 24.13 -5.79 6.49
CA GLY A 91 23.58 -4.62 5.83
C GLY A 91 22.69 -4.96 4.64
N LEU A 92 23.17 -5.84 3.76
CA LEU A 92 22.39 -6.31 2.59
C LEU A 92 21.12 -7.06 2.99
N TYR A 93 21.15 -7.82 4.10
CA TYR A 93 19.95 -8.49 4.59
C TYR A 93 18.90 -7.50 5.10
N TRP A 94 19.33 -6.47 5.84
CA TRP A 94 18.45 -5.38 6.27
C TRP A 94 17.84 -4.62 5.10
N GLU A 95 18.61 -4.31 4.06
CA GLU A 95 18.10 -3.66 2.85
C GLU A 95 17.03 -4.52 2.16
N LYS A 96 17.29 -5.84 2.05
CA LYS A 96 16.31 -6.77 1.48
C LYS A 96 15.03 -6.81 2.30
N ALA A 97 15.12 -6.93 3.63
CA ALA A 97 13.97 -6.93 4.51
C ALA A 97 13.15 -5.63 4.37
N ALA A 98 13.82 -4.45 4.31
CA ALA A 98 13.13 -3.18 4.10
C ALA A 98 12.27 -3.15 2.82
N TYR A 99 12.70 -3.81 1.75
CA TYR A 99 11.89 -3.95 0.53
C TYR A 99 10.68 -4.87 0.73
N GLU A 100 10.83 -5.94 1.49
CA GLU A 100 9.73 -6.86 1.82
C GLU A 100 8.67 -6.13 2.67
N GLU A 101 9.09 -5.31 3.66
CA GLU A 101 8.17 -4.50 4.47
C GLU A 101 7.48 -3.39 3.64
N ALA A 102 8.16 -2.83 2.64
CA ALA A 102 7.52 -1.88 1.74
C ALA A 102 6.39 -2.53 0.91
N GLU A 103 6.56 -3.78 0.48
CA GLU A 103 5.52 -4.57 -0.19
C GLU A 103 4.35 -4.90 0.75
N HIS A 104 4.64 -5.22 2.02
CA HIS A 104 3.59 -5.45 3.03
C HIS A 104 2.80 -4.17 3.28
N ALA A 105 3.48 -3.03 3.48
CA ALA A 105 2.83 -1.73 3.64
C ALA A 105 1.93 -1.39 2.44
N ALA A 106 2.39 -1.62 1.21
CA ALA A 106 1.60 -1.39 0.00
C ALA A 106 0.31 -2.22 -0.01
N LYS A 107 0.38 -3.50 0.37
CA LYS A 107 -0.79 -4.39 0.46
C LYS A 107 -1.79 -3.91 1.52
N PHE A 108 -1.33 -3.52 2.71
CA PHE A 108 -2.21 -2.94 3.72
C PHE A 108 -2.84 -1.62 3.27
N ALA A 109 -2.08 -0.76 2.57
CA ALA A 109 -2.61 0.46 1.98
C ALA A 109 -3.74 0.19 0.97
N GLU A 110 -3.57 -0.83 0.12
CA GLU A 110 -4.60 -1.24 -0.85
C GLU A 110 -5.83 -1.82 -0.16
N LEU A 111 -5.66 -2.68 0.86
CA LEU A 111 -6.78 -3.22 1.64
C LEU A 111 -7.61 -2.10 2.27
N LEU A 112 -6.97 -1.12 2.89
CA LEU A 112 -7.62 -0.01 3.57
C LEU A 112 -8.26 1.00 2.60
N GLY A 113 -7.60 1.33 1.49
CA GLY A 113 -8.05 2.36 0.55
C GLY A 113 -8.14 3.77 1.16
N GLU A 114 -7.37 4.04 2.23
CA GLU A 114 -7.38 5.32 2.95
C GLU A 114 -6.32 6.28 2.43
N VAL A 115 -5.14 5.78 2.05
CA VAL A 115 -4.00 6.58 1.56
C VAL A 115 -3.76 6.42 0.06
N VAL A 116 -4.43 5.48 -0.57
CA VAL A 116 -4.39 5.19 -2.00
C VAL A 116 -5.80 4.98 -2.53
N THR A 117 -6.05 5.35 -3.78
CA THR A 117 -7.32 5.11 -4.48
C THR A 117 -7.08 4.31 -5.75
N ASP A 118 -8.12 3.78 -6.37
CA ASP A 118 -8.09 3.11 -7.67
C ASP A 118 -7.90 4.07 -8.86
N SER A 119 -7.77 5.38 -8.60
CA SER A 119 -7.60 6.43 -9.60
C SER A 119 -6.20 7.03 -9.56
N THR A 120 -5.36 6.74 -10.57
CA THR A 120 -4.05 7.38 -10.73
C THR A 120 -4.14 8.91 -10.74
N LYS A 121 -5.18 9.48 -11.37
CA LYS A 121 -5.42 10.92 -11.38
C LYS A 121 -5.57 11.46 -9.96
N LYS A 122 -6.47 10.84 -9.16
CA LYS A 122 -6.74 11.26 -7.79
C LYS A 122 -5.52 11.06 -6.88
N ASN A 123 -4.79 9.97 -7.05
CA ASN A 123 -3.56 9.71 -6.29
C ASN A 123 -2.50 10.79 -6.56
N LEU A 124 -2.33 11.24 -7.82
CA LEU A 124 -1.44 12.35 -8.14
C LEU A 124 -1.89 13.66 -7.51
N GLU A 125 -3.18 14.00 -7.58
CA GLU A 125 -3.74 15.22 -6.94
C GLU A 125 -3.44 15.23 -5.43
N MET A 126 -3.73 14.14 -4.74
CA MET A 126 -3.49 14.00 -3.30
C MET A 126 -2.00 14.12 -2.96
N ARG A 127 -1.12 13.53 -3.78
CA ARG A 127 0.31 13.59 -3.51
C ARG A 127 0.91 14.97 -3.76
N VAL A 128 0.50 15.69 -4.81
CA VAL A 128 0.95 17.07 -5.05
C VAL A 128 0.68 17.96 -3.83
N GLU A 129 -0.52 17.87 -3.25
CA GLU A 129 -0.90 18.64 -2.07
C GLU A 129 -0.06 18.23 -0.84
N ALA A 130 0.07 16.92 -0.60
CA ALA A 130 0.82 16.39 0.54
C ALA A 130 2.32 16.73 0.47
N GLU A 131 2.96 16.64 -0.70
CA GLU A 131 4.36 17.02 -0.88
C GLU A 131 4.59 18.52 -0.66
N ASN A 132 3.63 19.36 -1.06
CA ASN A 132 3.69 20.79 -0.78
C ASN A 132 3.67 21.06 0.74
N GLY A 133 2.76 20.41 1.46
CA GLY A 133 2.70 20.51 2.92
C GLY A 133 3.96 19.95 3.61
N ALA A 134 4.45 18.79 3.15
CA ALA A 134 5.69 18.19 3.67
C ALA A 134 6.92 19.10 3.44
N THR A 135 7.00 19.74 2.26
CA THR A 135 8.03 20.73 1.95
C THR A 135 8.01 21.88 2.98
N ALA A 136 6.84 22.47 3.18
CA ALA A 136 6.70 23.61 4.10
C ALA A 136 7.05 23.23 5.55
N GLY A 137 6.57 22.08 6.02
CA GLY A 137 6.85 21.59 7.37
C GLY A 137 8.33 21.30 7.63
N LYS A 138 9.00 20.64 6.65
CA LYS A 138 10.45 20.37 6.75
C LYS A 138 11.29 21.65 6.68
N PHE A 139 10.90 22.62 5.85
CA PHE A 139 11.58 23.93 5.84
C PHE A 139 11.46 24.68 7.16
N ASP A 140 10.29 24.65 7.80
CA ASP A 140 10.11 25.25 9.12
C ASP A 140 10.97 24.56 10.17
N LEU A 141 10.99 23.23 10.20
CA LEU A 141 11.84 22.44 11.09
C LEU A 141 13.33 22.77 10.87
N ALA A 142 13.78 22.83 9.62
CA ALA A 142 15.16 23.18 9.29
C ALA A 142 15.55 24.57 9.81
N LYS A 143 14.67 25.58 9.63
CA LYS A 143 14.90 26.94 10.18
C LYS A 143 15.04 26.93 11.69
N ARG A 144 14.16 26.20 12.40
CA ARG A 144 14.24 26.09 13.87
C ARG A 144 15.52 25.37 14.32
N ALA A 145 15.91 24.30 13.62
CA ALA A 145 17.16 23.61 13.89
C ALA A 145 18.39 24.53 13.70
N LYS A 146 18.40 25.34 12.63
CA LYS A 146 19.48 26.32 12.40
C LYS A 146 19.56 27.39 13.51
N ALA A 147 18.41 27.92 13.92
CA ALA A 147 18.34 28.89 15.01
C ALA A 147 18.83 28.30 16.35
N ALA A 148 18.73 27.00 16.53
CA ALA A 148 19.21 26.27 17.70
C ALA A 148 20.67 25.76 17.56
N ASN A 149 21.39 26.12 16.51
CA ASN A 149 22.75 25.65 16.19
C ASN A 149 22.86 24.10 16.02
N LEU A 150 21.81 23.46 15.52
CA LEU A 150 21.75 22.03 15.27
C LEU A 150 22.02 21.74 13.78
N ASP A 151 23.23 22.01 13.30
CA ASP A 151 23.60 22.01 11.88
C ASP A 151 23.33 20.64 11.21
N ALA A 152 23.67 19.51 11.85
CA ALA A 152 23.42 18.19 11.30
C ALA A 152 21.92 17.92 11.07
N ILE A 153 21.06 18.39 11.97
CA ILE A 153 19.60 18.27 11.82
C ILE A 153 19.11 19.21 10.73
N HIS A 154 19.59 20.47 10.74
CA HIS A 154 19.26 21.45 9.71
C HIS A 154 19.57 20.90 8.31
N ASP A 155 20.81 20.47 8.07
CA ASP A 155 21.28 20.05 6.76
C ASP A 155 20.48 18.86 6.24
N THR A 156 20.26 17.85 7.11
CA THR A 156 19.48 16.66 6.76
C THR A 156 18.04 17.01 6.41
N VAL A 157 17.36 17.79 7.24
CA VAL A 157 15.95 18.11 7.04
C VAL A 157 15.75 19.11 5.89
N HIS A 158 16.69 20.05 5.71
CA HIS A 158 16.65 21.00 4.60
C HIS A 158 16.79 20.29 3.24
N GLU A 159 17.68 19.29 3.13
CA GLU A 159 17.82 18.49 1.92
C GLU A 159 16.54 17.70 1.63
N MET A 160 15.96 17.04 2.66
CA MET A 160 14.67 16.37 2.52
C MET A 160 13.56 17.31 2.06
N ALA A 161 13.50 18.57 2.57
CA ALA A 161 12.52 19.55 2.10
C ALA A 161 12.65 19.83 0.59
N ARG A 162 13.87 19.85 0.07
CA ARG A 162 14.13 20.01 -1.38
C ARG A 162 13.69 18.78 -2.18
N ASP A 163 13.86 17.58 -1.61
CA ASP A 163 13.38 16.36 -2.24
C ASP A 163 11.85 16.35 -2.32
N GLU A 164 11.14 16.71 -1.24
CA GLU A 164 9.67 16.81 -1.28
C GLU A 164 9.18 17.81 -2.33
N ALA A 165 9.85 18.97 -2.44
CA ALA A 165 9.52 19.94 -3.49
C ALA A 165 9.75 19.38 -4.90
N ARG A 166 10.78 18.55 -5.11
CA ARG A 166 11.06 17.87 -6.37
C ARG A 166 10.02 16.80 -6.66
N HIS A 167 9.62 16.01 -5.67
CA HIS A 167 8.55 15.01 -5.79
C HIS A 167 7.23 15.68 -6.18
N GLY A 168 6.80 16.72 -5.45
CA GLY A 168 5.58 17.45 -5.72
C GLY A 168 5.52 18.03 -7.13
N LYS A 169 6.62 18.66 -7.60
CA LYS A 169 6.72 19.16 -8.97
C LYS A 169 6.70 18.05 -10.00
N GLY A 170 7.31 16.91 -9.73
CA GLY A 170 7.27 15.73 -10.57
C GLY A 170 5.84 15.21 -10.75
N PHE A 171 5.10 15.04 -9.63
CA PHE A 171 3.70 14.60 -9.65
C PHE A 171 2.80 15.63 -10.37
N GLU A 172 2.97 16.93 -10.14
CA GLU A 172 2.24 17.98 -10.84
C GLU A 172 2.50 17.94 -12.36
N SER A 173 3.74 17.77 -12.76
CA SER A 173 4.11 17.64 -14.17
C SER A 173 3.43 16.45 -14.84
N LEU A 174 3.43 15.29 -14.17
CA LEU A 174 2.75 14.09 -14.66
C LEU A 174 1.23 14.30 -14.71
N TYR A 175 0.64 14.89 -13.68
CA TYR A 175 -0.79 15.24 -13.68
C TYR A 175 -1.15 16.13 -14.86
N ASN A 176 -0.39 17.22 -15.07
CA ASN A 176 -0.64 18.16 -16.17
C ASN A 176 -0.51 17.50 -17.53
N ARG A 177 0.48 16.60 -17.70
CA ARG A 177 0.73 15.89 -18.97
C ARG A 177 -0.39 14.93 -19.33
N TYR A 178 -0.94 14.19 -18.38
CA TYR A 178 -1.87 13.11 -18.68
C TYR A 178 -3.35 13.45 -18.43
N PHE A 179 -3.64 14.40 -17.53
CA PHE A 179 -4.99 14.64 -17.05
C PHE A 179 -5.48 16.08 -17.20
N LYS A 180 -4.61 17.03 -17.53
CA LYS A 180 -4.98 18.42 -17.79
C LYS A 180 -4.92 18.64 -19.30
N LYS A 181 -6.09 18.64 -19.93
CA LYS A 181 -6.25 19.02 -21.34
C LYS A 181 -6.64 20.48 -21.43
#